data_24067017e64342e4a83c41223bd4d56e
#
_entry.id   24067017e64342e4a83c41223bd4d56e
#
_cell.length_a   1.000
_cell.length_b   1.000
_cell.length_c   1.000
_cell.angle_alpha   90.00
_cell.angle_beta   90.00
_cell.angle_gamma   90.00
#
_symmetry.space_group_name_H-M   'P 1'
#
loop_
_entity.id
_entity.type
_entity.pdbx_description
1 polymer ?
#
loop_
_entity_poly.entity_id
_entity_poly.type
_entity_poly.pdbx_seq_one_letter_code
_entity_poly.pdbx_strand_id
1 'polypeptide(L)'
;DAKVHFTNWRNSMTRPINGIENDNLVDSRIFKSPLITARIALVIQLLKWACGESHKDNVDIDSVKSAIRLTEYFEGCYKRIEVFMNSESLTPQKKDLLDYLSEKFATSDAIKAGKEVGLSERSVMYTLSELNKANIIRKIKHGEYVKLQ
;
A
#
# COMPACT_ATOMS: atom_id res chain seq x y z
N ASP A 1 -6.42 -25.87 -8.97
CA ASP A 1 -7.59 -25.90 -8.12
C ASP A 1 -7.80 -24.53 -7.49
N ALA A 2 -9.01 -23.97 -7.66
CA ALA A 2 -9.41 -22.62 -7.23
C ALA A 2 -9.16 -22.40 -5.72
N LYS A 3 -9.53 -23.39 -4.89
CA LYS A 3 -9.35 -23.33 -3.43
C LYS A 3 -7.88 -23.23 -3.03
N VAL A 4 -7.01 -24.01 -3.66
CA VAL A 4 -5.56 -23.98 -3.37
C VAL A 4 -4.97 -22.64 -3.77
N HIS A 5 -5.34 -22.11 -4.95
CA HIS A 5 -4.86 -20.82 -5.42
C HIS A 5 -5.27 -19.66 -4.49
N PHE A 6 -6.54 -19.62 -4.08
CA PHE A 6 -7.04 -18.63 -3.13
C PHE A 6 -6.35 -18.74 -1.76
N THR A 7 -6.16 -19.96 -1.25
CA THR A 7 -5.51 -20.18 0.04
C THR A 7 -4.04 -19.72 0.02
N ASN A 8 -3.31 -20.01 -1.04
CA ASN A 8 -1.92 -19.57 -1.21
C ASN A 8 -1.81 -18.05 -1.26
N TRP A 9 -2.68 -17.39 -2.04
CA TRP A 9 -2.75 -15.95 -2.10
C TRP A 9 -3.08 -15.33 -0.73
N ARG A 10 -4.12 -15.81 -0.04
CA ARG A 10 -4.47 -15.36 1.30
C ARG A 10 -3.30 -15.47 2.28
N ASN A 11 -2.62 -16.61 2.27
CA ASN A 11 -1.49 -16.86 3.15
C ASN A 11 -0.29 -15.93 2.82
N SER A 12 -0.07 -15.60 1.54
CA SER A 12 0.99 -14.65 1.16
C SER A 12 0.71 -13.23 1.68
N MET A 13 -0.55 -12.82 1.75
CA MET A 13 -0.94 -11.52 2.31
C MET A 13 -0.78 -11.47 3.85
N THR A 14 -1.03 -12.57 4.54
CA THR A 14 -1.01 -12.59 6.02
C THR A 14 0.36 -12.92 6.61
N ARG A 15 1.28 -13.53 5.85
CA ARG A 15 2.64 -13.85 6.31
C ARG A 15 3.46 -12.67 6.84
N PRO A 16 3.46 -11.49 6.19
CA PRO A 16 4.22 -10.35 6.69
C PRO A 16 3.77 -9.83 8.04
N ILE A 17 2.51 -10.12 8.43
CA ILE A 17 1.87 -9.59 9.64
C ILE A 17 2.22 -10.44 10.86
N ASN A 18 2.39 -11.74 10.67
CA ASN A 18 2.65 -12.68 11.76
C ASN A 18 4.03 -12.50 12.45
N GLY A 19 4.88 -11.58 11.95
CA GLY A 19 6.18 -11.22 12.53
C GLY A 19 6.24 -9.80 13.10
N ILE A 20 5.15 -9.03 13.09
CA ILE A 20 5.12 -7.64 13.58
C ILE A 20 4.52 -7.65 14.98
N GLU A 21 5.36 -7.46 16.00
CA GLU A 21 4.96 -7.39 17.42
C GLU A 21 4.13 -6.13 17.78
N ASN A 22 3.92 -5.19 16.87
CA ASN A 22 3.14 -3.97 17.10
C ASN A 22 1.77 -4.05 16.39
N ASP A 23 0.77 -4.49 17.11
CA ASP A 23 -0.64 -4.60 16.70
C ASP A 23 -1.25 -3.28 16.16
N ASN A 24 -0.69 -2.13 16.52
CA ASN A 24 -1.23 -0.81 16.14
C ASN A 24 -0.91 -0.37 14.70
N LEU A 25 -0.10 -1.14 13.96
CA LEU A 25 0.31 -0.83 12.57
C LEU A 25 -0.29 -1.79 11.54
N VAL A 26 -1.05 -2.78 11.98
CA VAL A 26 -1.65 -3.74 11.06
C VAL A 26 -2.93 -3.15 10.49
N ASP A 27 -2.90 -2.90 9.19
CA ASP A 27 -4.06 -2.41 8.47
C ASP A 27 -5.20 -3.44 8.51
N SER A 28 -6.29 -3.09 9.19
CA SER A 28 -7.49 -3.95 9.33
C SER A 28 -8.07 -4.40 7.98
N ARG A 29 -7.74 -3.72 6.88
CA ARG A 29 -8.13 -4.07 5.50
C ARG A 29 -7.56 -5.41 5.08
N ILE A 30 -6.33 -5.74 5.50
CA ILE A 30 -5.67 -7.00 5.14
C ILE A 30 -6.48 -8.20 5.62
N PHE A 31 -7.13 -8.09 6.78
CA PHE A 31 -8.00 -9.15 7.31
C PHE A 31 -9.35 -9.23 6.57
N LYS A 32 -9.83 -8.12 5.99
CA LYS A 32 -11.11 -8.06 5.27
C LYS A 32 -10.96 -8.40 3.78
N SER A 33 -9.81 -8.16 3.19
CA SER A 33 -9.53 -8.41 1.76
C SER A 33 -9.86 -9.83 1.31
N PRO A 34 -9.49 -10.91 2.03
CA PRO A 34 -9.83 -12.26 1.59
C PRO A 34 -11.34 -12.52 1.51
N LEU A 35 -12.12 -11.97 2.44
CA LEU A 35 -13.58 -12.12 2.41
C LEU A 35 -14.19 -11.36 1.22
N ILE A 36 -13.71 -10.15 0.95
CA ILE A 36 -14.16 -9.36 -0.19
C ILE A 36 -13.79 -10.06 -1.50
N THR A 37 -12.56 -10.56 -1.62
CA THR A 37 -12.10 -11.31 -2.80
C THR A 37 -12.95 -12.56 -3.05
N ALA A 38 -13.29 -13.31 -2.02
CA ALA A 38 -14.16 -14.48 -2.14
C ALA A 38 -15.56 -14.10 -2.66
N ARG A 39 -16.12 -13.00 -2.17
CA ARG A 39 -17.41 -12.48 -2.65
C ARG A 39 -17.34 -12.02 -4.11
N ILE A 40 -16.27 -11.33 -4.50
CA ILE A 40 -16.04 -10.92 -5.89
C ILE A 40 -15.92 -12.15 -6.79
N ALA A 41 -15.16 -13.17 -6.38
CA ALA A 41 -15.02 -14.40 -7.13
C ALA A 41 -16.38 -15.09 -7.37
N LEU A 42 -17.24 -15.13 -6.35
CA LEU A 42 -18.59 -15.65 -6.46
C LEU A 42 -19.43 -14.86 -7.45
N VAL A 43 -19.38 -13.52 -7.38
CA VAL A 43 -20.12 -12.65 -8.32
C VAL A 43 -19.64 -12.88 -9.76
N ILE A 44 -18.33 -12.95 -10.00
CA ILE A 44 -17.76 -13.23 -11.33
C ILE A 44 -18.24 -14.59 -11.83
N GLN A 45 -18.24 -15.61 -10.98
CA GLN A 45 -18.73 -16.95 -11.34
C GLN A 45 -20.20 -16.95 -11.74
N LEU A 46 -21.04 -16.24 -10.98
CA LEU A 46 -22.47 -16.15 -11.27
C LEU A 46 -22.74 -15.37 -12.57
N LEU A 47 -21.95 -14.33 -12.85
CA LEU A 47 -22.02 -13.60 -14.13
C LEU A 47 -21.63 -14.49 -15.30
N LYS A 48 -20.53 -15.27 -15.20
CA LYS A 48 -20.11 -16.24 -16.21
C LYS A 48 -21.19 -17.29 -16.45
N TRP A 49 -21.81 -17.79 -15.37
CA TRP A 49 -22.93 -18.72 -15.49
C TRP A 49 -24.12 -18.08 -16.20
N ALA A 50 -24.51 -16.88 -15.84
CA ALA A 50 -25.63 -16.18 -16.48
C ALA A 50 -25.40 -15.92 -17.97
N CYS A 51 -24.13 -15.74 -18.40
CA CYS A 51 -23.73 -15.61 -19.80
C CYS A 51 -23.57 -16.96 -20.52
N GLY A 52 -23.76 -18.10 -19.85
CA GLY A 52 -23.57 -19.43 -20.43
C GLY A 52 -22.11 -19.88 -20.57
N GLU A 53 -21.17 -19.16 -19.94
CA GLU A 53 -19.72 -19.41 -20.07
C GLU A 53 -19.19 -20.41 -19.03
N SER A 54 -19.95 -20.69 -17.96
CA SER A 54 -19.50 -21.54 -16.86
C SER A 54 -20.67 -22.16 -16.09
N HIS A 55 -20.37 -23.09 -15.18
CA HIS A 55 -21.35 -23.71 -14.29
C HIS A 55 -21.53 -22.91 -13.00
N LYS A 56 -22.69 -23.02 -12.35
CA LYS A 56 -23.00 -22.32 -11.10
C LYS A 56 -22.53 -23.06 -9.84
N ASP A 57 -22.20 -24.33 -9.95
CA ASP A 57 -22.02 -25.23 -8.79
C ASP A 57 -20.70 -25.00 -8.05
N ASN A 58 -19.70 -24.49 -8.75
CA ASN A 58 -18.37 -24.24 -8.21
C ASN A 58 -17.78 -22.93 -8.73
N VAL A 59 -17.02 -22.24 -7.90
CA VAL A 59 -16.21 -21.12 -8.35
C VAL A 59 -14.95 -21.66 -9.03
N ASP A 60 -14.77 -21.35 -10.30
CA ASP A 60 -13.60 -21.80 -11.08
C ASP A 60 -12.33 -20.99 -10.75
N ILE A 61 -11.19 -21.49 -11.20
CA ILE A 61 -9.89 -20.88 -10.94
C ILE A 61 -9.76 -19.51 -11.62
N ASP A 62 -10.38 -19.30 -12.76
CA ASP A 62 -10.28 -18.03 -13.49
C ASP A 62 -11.09 -16.94 -12.81
N SER A 63 -12.26 -17.30 -12.24
CA SER A 63 -13.04 -16.38 -11.40
C SER A 63 -12.27 -15.98 -10.15
N VAL A 64 -11.54 -16.91 -9.51
CA VAL A 64 -10.68 -16.61 -8.35
C VAL A 64 -9.51 -15.70 -8.77
N LYS A 65 -8.80 -16.01 -9.86
CA LYS A 65 -7.69 -15.17 -10.35
C LYS A 65 -8.14 -13.75 -10.69
N SER A 66 -9.30 -13.64 -11.35
CA SER A 66 -9.87 -12.35 -11.71
C SER A 66 -10.25 -11.52 -10.49
N ALA A 67 -10.83 -12.16 -9.47
CA ALA A 67 -11.15 -11.53 -8.21
C ALA A 67 -9.90 -11.04 -7.46
N ILE A 68 -8.83 -11.84 -7.43
CA ILE A 68 -7.55 -11.48 -6.84
C ILE A 68 -6.97 -10.24 -7.53
N ARG A 69 -6.90 -10.24 -8.87
CA ARG A 69 -6.39 -9.09 -9.64
C ARG A 69 -7.19 -7.82 -9.36
N LEU A 70 -8.52 -7.94 -9.26
CA LEU A 70 -9.38 -6.79 -8.98
C LEU A 70 -9.14 -6.26 -7.56
N THR A 71 -8.98 -7.14 -6.58
CA THR A 71 -8.65 -6.76 -5.20
C THR A 71 -7.31 -6.04 -5.13
N GLU A 72 -6.26 -6.60 -5.75
CA GLU A 72 -4.92 -6.00 -5.80
C GLU A 72 -4.93 -4.63 -6.48
N TYR A 73 -5.72 -4.48 -7.56
CA TYR A 73 -5.92 -3.18 -8.21
C TYR A 73 -6.53 -2.15 -7.26
N PHE A 74 -7.60 -2.48 -6.55
CA PHE A 74 -8.22 -1.57 -5.60
C PHE A 74 -7.32 -1.25 -4.41
N GLU A 75 -6.55 -2.21 -3.92
CA GLU A 75 -5.53 -1.97 -2.88
C GLU A 75 -4.45 -0.99 -3.37
N GLY A 76 -4.00 -1.14 -4.62
CA GLY A 76 -3.09 -0.19 -5.25
C GLY A 76 -3.69 1.22 -5.39
N CYS A 77 -4.96 1.33 -5.77
CA CYS A 77 -5.67 2.61 -5.82
C CYS A 77 -5.78 3.25 -4.44
N TYR A 78 -6.15 2.46 -3.43
CA TYR A 78 -6.27 2.95 -2.06
C TYR A 78 -4.93 3.50 -1.54
N LYS A 79 -3.83 2.78 -1.73
CA LYS A 79 -2.50 3.25 -1.32
C LYS A 79 -2.14 4.59 -1.95
N ARG A 80 -2.46 4.79 -3.24
CA ARG A 80 -2.23 6.09 -3.91
C ARG A 80 -3.08 7.21 -3.30
N ILE A 81 -4.35 6.95 -3.02
CA ILE A 81 -5.24 7.92 -2.35
C ILE A 81 -4.71 8.25 -0.96
N GLU A 82 -4.27 7.26 -0.20
CA GLU A 82 -3.70 7.46 1.15
C GLU A 82 -2.45 8.35 1.11
N VAL A 83 -1.53 8.09 0.18
CA VAL A 83 -0.35 8.94 -0.03
C VAL A 83 -0.76 10.37 -0.40
N PHE A 84 -1.70 10.53 -1.32
CA PHE A 84 -2.22 11.84 -1.73
C PHE A 84 -2.83 12.61 -0.55
N MET A 85 -3.73 11.98 0.20
CA MET A 85 -4.38 12.61 1.36
C MET A 85 -3.36 12.99 2.44
N ASN A 86 -2.38 12.13 2.71
CA ASN A 86 -1.32 12.39 3.67
C ASN A 86 -0.42 13.56 3.21
N SER A 87 -0.12 13.66 1.90
CA SER A 87 0.66 14.77 1.35
C SER A 87 -0.08 16.10 1.44
N GLU A 88 -1.40 16.10 1.20
CA GLU A 88 -2.22 17.31 1.33
C GLU A 88 -2.32 17.84 2.77
N SER A 89 -2.22 16.98 3.77
CA SER A 89 -2.24 17.35 5.19
C SER A 89 -0.92 17.95 5.70
N LEU A 90 0.14 17.97 4.87
CA LEU A 90 1.45 18.50 5.27
C LEU A 90 1.43 20.03 5.41
N THR A 91 2.20 20.53 6.37
CA THR A 91 2.47 21.97 6.49
C THR A 91 3.23 22.49 5.26
N PRO A 92 3.10 23.80 4.92
CA PRO A 92 3.82 24.38 3.78
C PRO A 92 5.32 24.07 3.81
N GLN A 93 5.98 24.24 4.96
CA GLN A 93 7.42 23.97 5.11
C GLN A 93 7.81 22.51 4.82
N LYS A 94 6.94 21.54 5.14
CA LYS A 94 7.19 20.14 4.83
C LYS A 94 6.97 19.84 3.34
N LYS A 95 6.02 20.52 2.70
CA LYS A 95 5.83 20.46 1.24
C LYS A 95 7.05 21.04 0.53
N ASP A 96 7.49 22.24 0.93
CA ASP A 96 8.69 22.88 0.38
C ASP A 96 9.92 21.98 0.52
N LEU A 97 10.13 21.36 1.69
CA LEU A 97 11.22 20.41 1.88
C LEU A 97 11.14 19.24 0.88
N LEU A 98 9.94 18.65 0.69
CA LEU A 98 9.77 17.57 -0.27
C LEU A 98 10.04 18.02 -1.70
N ASP A 99 9.65 19.22 -2.09
CA ASP A 99 9.84 19.76 -3.45
C ASP A 99 11.32 19.96 -3.79
N TYR A 100 12.15 20.34 -2.79
CA TYR A 100 13.60 20.43 -2.95
C TYR A 100 14.31 19.06 -3.09
N LEU A 101 13.68 17.96 -2.68
CA LEU A 101 14.28 16.64 -2.71
C LEU A 101 14.02 15.94 -4.06
N SER A 102 14.98 15.18 -4.54
CA SER A 102 14.81 14.29 -5.69
C SER A 102 13.94 13.07 -5.33
N GLU A 103 13.54 12.28 -6.33
CA GLU A 103 12.75 11.06 -6.12
C GLU A 103 13.43 10.06 -5.17
N LYS A 104 14.78 9.92 -5.32
CA LYS A 104 15.64 9.18 -4.38
C LYS A 104 16.65 10.14 -3.79
N PHE A 105 16.79 10.14 -2.48
CA PHE A 105 17.66 11.08 -1.77
C PHE A 105 18.28 10.45 -0.51
N ALA A 106 19.40 11.02 -0.10
CA ALA A 106 20.05 10.68 1.16
C ALA A 106 19.64 11.63 2.29
N THR A 107 19.87 11.21 3.55
CA THR A 107 19.68 12.10 4.72
C THR A 107 20.47 13.40 4.60
N SER A 108 21.69 13.33 4.04
CA SER A 108 22.54 14.52 3.79
C SER A 108 21.87 15.53 2.86
N ASP A 109 21.16 15.06 1.84
CA ASP A 109 20.46 15.92 0.88
C ASP A 109 19.25 16.57 1.54
N ALA A 110 18.53 15.80 2.37
CA ALA A 110 17.41 16.31 3.15
C ALA A 110 17.86 17.41 4.16
N ILE A 111 19.02 17.24 4.78
CA ILE A 111 19.58 18.26 5.70
C ILE A 111 19.94 19.54 4.94
N LYS A 112 20.54 19.41 3.74
CA LYS A 112 20.84 20.57 2.88
C LYS A 112 19.55 21.29 2.47
N ALA A 113 18.57 20.56 1.91
CA ALA A 113 17.28 21.12 1.55
C ALA A 113 16.56 21.75 2.76
N GLY A 114 16.65 21.12 3.92
CA GLY A 114 16.06 21.66 5.16
C GLY A 114 16.62 23.03 5.55
N LYS A 115 17.92 23.26 5.34
CA LYS A 115 18.54 24.59 5.59
C LYS A 115 17.96 25.67 4.68
N GLU A 116 17.69 25.35 3.42
CA GLU A 116 17.10 26.28 2.44
C GLU A 116 15.67 26.70 2.85
N VAL A 117 14.90 25.78 3.45
CA VAL A 117 13.54 26.04 3.93
C VAL A 117 13.49 26.47 5.41
N GLY A 118 14.64 26.78 6.03
CA GLY A 118 14.74 27.28 7.39
C GLY A 118 14.50 26.24 8.49
N LEU A 119 14.69 24.95 8.20
CA LEU A 119 14.57 23.87 9.18
C LEU A 119 15.92 23.51 9.81
N SER A 120 15.92 23.27 11.13
CA SER A 120 17.09 22.71 11.81
C SER A 120 17.29 21.24 11.41
N GLU A 121 18.51 20.75 11.54
CA GLU A 121 18.84 19.33 11.25
C GLU A 121 17.95 18.37 12.07
N ARG A 122 17.72 18.68 13.35
CA ARG A 122 16.84 17.90 14.21
C ARG A 122 15.40 17.90 13.69
N SER A 123 14.90 19.05 13.23
CA SER A 123 13.56 19.16 12.64
C SER A 123 13.45 18.36 11.35
N VAL A 124 14.48 18.38 10.51
CA VAL A 124 14.52 17.56 9.27
C VAL A 124 14.45 16.08 9.61
N MET A 125 15.24 15.58 10.57
CA MET A 125 15.22 14.18 10.98
C MET A 125 13.84 13.76 11.52
N TYR A 126 13.22 14.62 12.31
CA TYR A 126 11.86 14.40 12.80
C TYR A 126 10.86 14.35 11.64
N THR A 127 10.94 15.31 10.72
CA THR A 127 10.08 15.36 9.52
C THR A 127 10.25 14.12 8.65
N LEU A 128 11.47 13.62 8.40
CA LEU A 128 11.69 12.38 7.67
C LEU A 128 11.03 11.17 8.35
N SER A 129 11.07 11.12 9.69
CA SER A 129 10.39 10.06 10.45
C SER A 129 8.86 10.14 10.28
N GLU A 130 8.28 11.34 10.35
CA GLU A 130 6.84 11.55 10.14
C GLU A 130 6.42 11.21 8.71
N LEU A 131 7.16 11.68 7.70
CA LEU A 131 6.89 11.40 6.30
C LEU A 131 6.96 9.89 5.99
N ASN A 132 7.89 9.19 6.62
CA ASN A 132 7.98 7.73 6.50
C ASN A 132 6.81 7.02 7.16
N LYS A 133 6.35 7.48 8.34
CA LYS A 133 5.14 6.95 9.01
C LYS A 133 3.87 7.23 8.20
N ALA A 134 3.81 8.39 7.53
CA ALA A 134 2.70 8.78 6.66
C ALA A 134 2.73 8.11 5.28
N ASN A 135 3.67 7.21 5.01
CA ASN A 135 3.86 6.54 3.71
C ASN A 135 4.07 7.52 2.53
N ILE A 136 4.56 8.73 2.77
CA ILE A 136 4.92 9.69 1.72
C ILE A 136 6.32 9.39 1.17
N ILE A 137 7.22 8.99 2.05
CA ILE A 137 8.54 8.46 1.69
C ILE A 137 8.73 7.06 2.27
N ARG A 138 9.65 6.30 1.71
CA ARG A 138 10.06 5.01 2.24
C ARG A 138 11.57 4.94 2.42
N LYS A 139 12.00 4.50 3.59
CA LYS A 139 13.40 4.21 3.85
C LYS A 139 13.80 2.93 3.11
N ILE A 140 14.82 3.00 2.24
CA ILE A 140 15.35 1.86 1.47
C ILE A 140 16.43 1.16 2.28
N LYS A 141 17.40 1.93 2.78
CA LYS A 141 18.47 1.48 3.68
C LYS A 141 18.86 2.60 4.64
N HIS A 142 19.88 2.38 5.45
CA HIS A 142 20.31 3.40 6.39
C HIS A 142 20.70 4.69 5.67
N GLY A 143 19.99 5.78 6.00
CA GLY A 143 20.25 7.11 5.43
C GLY A 143 19.74 7.34 4.00
N GLU A 144 19.04 6.39 3.36
CA GLU A 144 18.50 6.55 2.01
C GLU A 144 16.99 6.36 1.96
N TYR A 145 16.32 7.21 1.20
CA TYR A 145 14.87 7.28 1.07
C TYR A 145 14.43 7.40 -0.38
N VAL A 146 13.18 7.03 -0.65
CA VAL A 146 12.48 7.21 -1.92
C VAL A 146 11.11 7.82 -1.67
N LYS A 147 10.70 8.77 -2.51
CA LYS A 147 9.33 9.30 -2.50
C LYS A 147 8.38 8.22 -3.03
N LEU A 148 7.22 8.07 -2.37
CA LEU A 148 6.12 7.22 -2.85
C LEU A 148 5.15 8.13 -3.60
N GLN A 149 5.02 7.91 -4.90
CA GLN A 149 4.05 8.60 -5.76
C GLN A 149 2.72 7.85 -5.80
#